data_f284f9e9628a0862fdb5aa4094b65eb5
#
_entry.id   f284f9e9628a0862fdb5aa4094b65eb5
#
_cell.length_a   1.000
_cell.length_b   1.000
_cell.length_c   1.000
_cell.angle_alpha   90.00
_cell.angle_beta   90.00
_cell.angle_gamma   90.00
#
_symmetry.space_group_name_H-M   'P 1'
#
loop_
_entity.id
_entity.type
_entity.pdbx_description
1 polymer ?
#
loop_
_entity_poly.entity_id
_entity_poly.type
_entity_poly.pdbx_seq_one_letter_code
_entity_poly.pdbx_strand_id
1 'polypeptide(L)'
;EPFAGFVEDLIQTLDHADMGRILEDFGKRGRRRDPVVHFYETFLQAYDPKLRELRGVYYTPEPVVNYIVQSIDRLLKDKFGIKAGLADHAKITVTRQEGDREISDETHRVLILDPATGTATFLYTVLDFIRSQFKIKKNAGQWGSYVHEHLLPRLFGFELLMAPYAVAHFKLGLALAAMDEEPLFRQQWSYEPRANERVNIF
;
A
#
# COMPACT_ATOMS: atom_id res chain seq x y z
N GLU A 1 24.09 -23.20 -5.75
CA GLU A 1 23.96 -21.74 -5.95
C GLU A 1 24.48 -21.00 -4.72
N PRO A 2 25.24 -19.89 -4.86
CA PRO A 2 25.95 -19.25 -3.73
C PRO A 2 25.01 -18.70 -2.62
N PHE A 3 23.72 -18.56 -2.90
CA PHE A 3 22.74 -18.03 -1.93
C PHE A 3 21.79 -19.09 -1.34
N ALA A 4 21.88 -20.36 -1.77
CA ALA A 4 20.94 -21.39 -1.31
C ALA A 4 20.97 -21.61 0.20
N GLY A 5 22.17 -21.68 0.80
CA GLY A 5 22.32 -21.82 2.25
C GLY A 5 21.76 -20.63 3.04
N PHE A 6 21.95 -19.40 2.55
CA PHE A 6 21.39 -18.21 3.18
C PHE A 6 19.86 -18.17 3.13
N VAL A 7 19.28 -18.60 2.02
CA VAL A 7 17.81 -18.70 1.87
C VAL A 7 17.26 -19.78 2.79
N GLU A 8 17.95 -20.91 2.92
CA GLU A 8 17.56 -22.01 3.81
C GLU A 8 17.61 -21.60 5.30
N ASP A 9 18.67 -20.91 5.72
CA ASP A 9 18.79 -20.36 7.06
C ASP A 9 17.69 -19.33 7.37
N LEU A 10 17.34 -18.48 6.40
CA LEU A 10 16.26 -17.52 6.52
C LEU A 10 14.90 -18.22 6.68
N ILE A 11 14.63 -19.23 5.85
CA ILE A 11 13.39 -20.04 5.93
C ILE A 11 13.30 -20.72 7.28
N GLN A 12 14.38 -21.36 7.77
CA GLN A 12 14.39 -22.01 9.08
C GLN A 12 14.15 -21.01 10.21
N THR A 13 14.77 -19.83 10.14
CA THR A 13 14.56 -18.75 11.13
C THR A 13 13.12 -18.31 11.19
N LEU A 14 12.47 -18.13 10.02
CA LEU A 14 11.07 -17.74 9.94
C LEU A 14 10.11 -18.85 10.40
N ASP A 15 10.43 -20.11 10.08
CA ASP A 15 9.62 -21.27 10.47
C ASP A 15 9.62 -21.51 11.98
N HIS A 16 10.73 -21.20 12.65
CA HIS A 16 10.85 -21.27 14.11
C HIS A 16 10.40 -19.99 14.84
N ALA A 17 10.17 -18.90 14.10
CA ALA A 17 9.70 -17.65 14.68
C ALA A 17 8.23 -17.75 15.12
N ASP A 18 7.95 -17.26 16.33
CA ASP A 18 6.58 -17.10 16.79
C ASP A 18 5.91 -15.93 16.07
N MET A 19 5.41 -16.20 14.86
CA MET A 19 4.73 -15.18 14.04
C MET A 19 3.52 -14.58 14.75
N GLY A 20 2.88 -15.32 15.65
CA GLY A 20 1.80 -14.80 16.49
C GLY A 20 2.26 -13.65 17.37
N ARG A 21 3.41 -13.81 18.05
CA ARG A 21 4.02 -12.76 18.89
C ARG A 21 4.61 -11.62 18.07
N ILE A 22 5.24 -11.92 16.93
CA ILE A 22 5.80 -10.90 16.03
C ILE A 22 4.70 -10.00 15.47
N LEU A 23 3.57 -10.58 15.09
CA LEU A 23 2.44 -9.88 14.50
C LEU A 23 1.43 -9.40 15.55
N GLU A 24 1.59 -9.72 16.82
CA GLU A 24 0.64 -9.35 17.89
C GLU A 24 0.38 -7.84 17.98
N ASP A 25 1.40 -7.04 17.72
CA ASP A 25 1.32 -5.57 17.71
C ASP A 25 1.12 -4.97 16.33
N PHE A 26 1.09 -5.82 15.29
CA PHE A 26 0.86 -5.38 13.92
C PHE A 26 -0.61 -5.00 13.73
N GLY A 27 -0.86 -3.79 13.29
CA GLY A 27 -2.24 -3.31 13.02
C GLY A 27 -3.04 -2.87 14.26
N LYS A 28 -2.50 -2.95 15.47
CA LYS A 28 -3.21 -2.40 16.65
C LYS A 28 -3.32 -0.89 16.54
N ARG A 29 -4.51 -0.42 16.18
CA ARG A 29 -4.88 1.01 16.18
C ARG A 29 -4.65 1.59 17.58
N GLY A 30 -3.68 2.50 17.70
CA GLY A 30 -3.40 3.19 18.97
C GLY A 30 -1.93 3.22 19.38
N ARG A 31 -1.06 2.41 18.83
CA ARG A 31 0.39 2.57 18.97
C ARG A 31 0.89 3.49 17.86
N ARG A 32 1.51 4.58 18.24
CA ARG A 32 1.92 5.74 17.42
C ARG A 32 2.93 5.45 16.30
N ARG A 33 3.29 4.18 16.01
CA ARG A 33 4.28 3.82 14.99
C ARG A 33 3.98 2.45 14.39
N ASP A 34 4.06 2.36 13.07
CA ASP A 34 4.05 1.10 12.34
C ASP A 34 5.31 0.28 12.71
N PRO A 35 5.18 -0.93 13.29
CA PRO A 35 6.34 -1.70 13.75
C PRO A 35 7.35 -2.03 12.65
N VAL A 36 6.88 -2.29 11.43
CA VAL A 36 7.74 -2.65 10.29
C VAL A 36 8.55 -1.45 9.81
N VAL A 37 7.90 -0.29 9.71
CA VAL A 37 8.57 0.96 9.36
C VAL A 37 9.57 1.35 10.42
N HIS A 38 9.18 1.25 11.68
CA HIS A 38 10.07 1.58 12.79
C HIS A 38 11.29 0.65 12.87
N PHE A 39 11.09 -0.64 12.64
CA PHE A 39 12.20 -1.60 12.57
C PHE A 39 13.18 -1.22 11.45
N TYR A 40 12.69 -0.96 10.24
CA TYR A 40 13.51 -0.60 9.09
C TYR A 40 14.29 0.70 9.33
N GLU A 41 13.65 1.72 9.87
CA GLU A 41 14.31 2.98 10.22
C GLU A 41 15.39 2.84 11.29
N THR A 42 15.07 2.12 12.37
CA THR A 42 16.01 1.86 13.46
C THR A 42 17.19 1.03 12.99
N PHE A 43 16.92 0.03 12.15
CA PHE A 43 17.96 -0.79 11.53
C PHE A 43 18.90 0.06 10.67
N LEU A 44 18.38 0.88 9.76
CA LEU A 44 19.21 1.76 8.92
C LEU A 44 19.96 2.81 9.75
N GLN A 45 19.34 3.34 10.78
CA GLN A 45 19.99 4.31 11.68
C GLN A 45 21.17 3.69 12.42
N ALA A 46 21.07 2.42 12.81
CA ALA A 46 22.13 1.70 13.50
C ALA A 46 23.20 1.17 12.54
N TYR A 47 22.80 0.73 11.34
CA TYR A 47 23.69 0.07 10.38
C TYR A 47 24.49 1.05 9.53
N ASP A 48 23.84 2.06 8.96
CA ASP A 48 24.49 3.09 8.12
C ASP A 48 23.76 4.44 8.17
N PRO A 49 24.06 5.28 9.17
CA PRO A 49 23.44 6.60 9.32
C PRO A 49 23.72 7.53 8.12
N LYS A 50 24.89 7.42 7.50
CA LYS A 50 25.27 8.25 6.35
C LYS A 50 24.49 7.85 5.11
N LEU A 51 24.29 6.58 4.89
CA LEU A 51 23.47 6.07 3.77
C LEU A 51 22.01 6.49 3.93
N ARG A 52 21.48 6.48 5.16
CA ARG A 52 20.14 6.97 5.48
C ARG A 52 19.98 8.44 5.11
N GLU A 53 20.93 9.28 5.51
CA GLU A 53 20.92 10.72 5.20
C GLU A 53 21.07 10.97 3.69
N LEU A 54 22.04 10.33 3.05
CA LEU A 54 22.33 10.49 1.62
C LEU A 54 21.12 10.10 0.73
N ARG A 55 20.35 9.10 1.15
CA ARG A 55 19.21 8.58 0.40
C ARG A 55 17.87 9.12 0.84
N GLY A 56 17.85 10.03 1.81
CA GLY A 56 16.63 10.70 2.25
C GLY A 56 15.60 9.76 2.88
N VAL A 57 16.03 8.66 3.53
CA VAL A 57 15.11 7.71 4.15
C VAL A 57 14.59 8.28 5.46
N TYR A 58 13.56 9.10 5.35
CA TYR A 58 12.87 9.70 6.48
C TYR A 58 11.41 9.30 6.50
N TYR A 59 10.95 8.94 7.69
CA TYR A 59 9.53 8.64 7.90
C TYR A 59 8.70 9.91 7.97
N THR A 60 7.61 9.94 7.22
CA THR A 60 6.62 11.01 7.35
C THR A 60 5.67 10.68 8.50
N PRO A 61 5.52 11.54 9.52
CA PRO A 61 4.65 11.26 10.65
C PRO A 61 3.21 10.99 10.21
N GLU A 62 2.59 9.97 10.81
CA GLU A 62 1.24 9.51 10.46
C GLU A 62 0.18 10.64 10.42
N PRO A 63 0.16 11.62 11.36
CA PRO A 63 -0.79 12.73 11.26
C PRO A 63 -0.64 13.56 9.99
N VAL A 64 0.59 13.72 9.50
CA VAL A 64 0.88 14.46 8.25
C VAL A 64 0.41 13.67 7.04
N VAL A 65 0.68 12.36 7.00
CA VAL A 65 0.22 11.47 5.93
C VAL A 65 -1.30 11.47 5.87
N ASN A 66 -1.98 11.29 7.00
CA ASN A 66 -3.43 11.32 7.10
C ASN A 66 -4.02 12.65 6.63
N TYR A 67 -3.40 13.77 7.04
CA TYR A 67 -3.83 15.10 6.60
C TYR A 67 -3.73 15.26 5.08
N ILE A 68 -2.62 14.83 4.48
CA ILE A 68 -2.40 14.92 3.04
C ILE A 68 -3.42 14.05 2.29
N VAL A 69 -3.61 12.79 2.68
CA VAL A 69 -4.56 11.87 2.03
C VAL A 69 -5.99 12.41 2.10
N GLN A 70 -6.42 12.89 3.28
CA GLN A 70 -7.76 13.48 3.44
C GLN A 70 -7.91 14.78 2.65
N SER A 71 -6.85 15.58 2.56
CA SER A 71 -6.87 16.83 1.79
C SER A 71 -7.02 16.56 0.29
N ILE A 72 -6.35 15.53 -0.23
CA ILE A 72 -6.49 15.10 -1.63
C ILE A 72 -7.92 14.61 -1.89
N ASP A 73 -8.47 13.77 -1.02
CA ASP A 73 -9.86 13.30 -1.12
C ASP A 73 -10.85 14.47 -1.17
N ARG A 74 -10.64 15.45 -0.29
CA ARG A 74 -11.47 16.67 -0.25
C ARG A 74 -11.33 17.51 -1.50
N LEU A 75 -10.12 17.69 -2.01
CA LEU A 75 -9.88 18.40 -3.26
C LEU A 75 -10.57 17.73 -4.45
N LEU A 76 -10.50 16.39 -4.56
CA LEU A 76 -11.20 15.63 -5.58
C LEU A 76 -12.71 15.90 -5.53
N LYS A 77 -13.31 15.94 -4.33
CA LYS A 77 -14.73 16.21 -4.14
C LYS A 77 -15.11 17.66 -4.43
N ASP A 78 -14.39 18.61 -3.84
CA ASP A 78 -14.78 20.01 -3.82
C ASP A 78 -14.38 20.78 -5.11
N LYS A 79 -13.24 20.44 -5.69
CA LYS A 79 -12.69 21.13 -6.86
C LYS A 79 -12.91 20.41 -8.18
N PHE A 80 -12.89 19.08 -8.15
CA PHE A 80 -13.05 18.28 -9.37
C PHE A 80 -14.45 17.64 -9.49
N GLY A 81 -15.33 17.82 -8.50
CA GLY A 81 -16.69 17.29 -8.53
C GLY A 81 -16.77 15.75 -8.47
N ILE A 82 -15.68 15.09 -8.06
CA ILE A 82 -15.59 13.64 -7.96
C ILE A 82 -16.14 13.20 -6.61
N LYS A 83 -17.46 12.97 -6.54
CA LYS A 83 -18.20 12.71 -5.29
C LYS A 83 -17.62 11.57 -4.43
N ALA A 84 -17.08 10.53 -5.05
CA ALA A 84 -16.47 9.40 -4.35
C ALA A 84 -15.02 9.68 -3.90
N GLY A 85 -14.41 10.80 -4.33
CA GLY A 85 -13.05 11.18 -3.97
C GLY A 85 -12.03 10.13 -4.37
N LEU A 86 -11.14 9.75 -3.44
CA LEU A 86 -10.15 8.68 -3.64
C LEU A 86 -10.76 7.30 -3.90
N ALA A 87 -12.00 7.06 -3.47
CA ALA A 87 -12.71 5.81 -3.73
C ALA A 87 -13.40 5.77 -5.11
N ASP A 88 -13.24 6.80 -5.95
CA ASP A 88 -13.84 6.84 -7.29
C ASP A 88 -13.34 5.68 -8.16
N HIS A 89 -14.27 5.02 -8.83
CA HIS A 89 -13.98 3.90 -9.72
C HIS A 89 -14.48 4.12 -11.15
N ALA A 90 -14.95 5.34 -11.45
CA ALA A 90 -15.38 5.68 -12.80
C ALA A 90 -14.19 5.61 -13.76
N LYS A 91 -14.48 5.13 -14.97
CA LYS A 91 -13.53 5.08 -16.06
C LYS A 91 -13.81 6.15 -17.08
N ILE A 92 -12.78 6.55 -17.79
CA ILE A 92 -12.82 7.51 -18.90
C ILE A 92 -12.08 6.93 -20.09
N THR A 93 -12.46 7.32 -21.29
CA THR A 93 -11.71 7.04 -22.51
C THR A 93 -10.68 8.14 -22.70
N VAL A 94 -9.42 7.76 -22.80
CA VAL A 94 -8.32 8.66 -23.14
C VAL A 94 -7.84 8.33 -24.54
N THR A 95 -7.90 9.32 -25.42
CA THR A 95 -7.41 9.19 -26.78
C THR A 95 -6.01 9.79 -26.88
N ARG A 96 -5.09 9.04 -27.45
CA ARG A 96 -3.70 9.47 -27.70
C ARG A 96 -3.31 9.21 -29.14
N GLN A 97 -2.45 10.04 -29.68
CA GLN A 97 -1.83 9.79 -30.98
C GLN A 97 -0.53 9.02 -30.80
N GLU A 98 -0.38 7.92 -31.52
CA GLU A 98 0.85 7.14 -31.63
C GLU A 98 1.27 7.04 -33.10
N GLY A 99 2.14 7.96 -33.51
CA GLY A 99 2.44 8.19 -34.93
C GLY A 99 1.20 8.73 -35.67
N ASP A 100 0.81 8.04 -36.77
CA ASP A 100 -0.39 8.41 -37.56
C ASP A 100 -1.69 7.72 -37.08
N ARG A 101 -1.63 7.00 -35.95
CA ARG A 101 -2.80 6.27 -35.42
C ARG A 101 -3.34 6.92 -34.17
N GLU A 102 -4.65 7.05 -34.10
CA GLU A 102 -5.39 7.42 -32.91
C GLU A 102 -5.74 6.16 -32.13
N ILE A 103 -5.26 6.06 -30.88
CA ILE A 103 -5.51 4.95 -29.98
C ILE A 103 -6.36 5.46 -28.82
N SER A 104 -7.46 4.78 -28.57
CA SER A 104 -8.37 5.08 -27.45
C SER A 104 -8.29 3.97 -26.42
N ASP A 105 -7.88 4.31 -25.21
CA ASP A 105 -7.77 3.39 -24.07
C ASP A 105 -8.76 3.77 -22.97
N GLU A 106 -9.36 2.79 -22.33
CA GLU A 106 -10.18 3.00 -21.14
C GLU A 106 -9.29 2.96 -19.89
N THR A 107 -9.35 4.00 -19.07
CA THR A 107 -8.59 4.08 -17.82
C THR A 107 -9.45 4.63 -16.68
N HIS A 108 -9.06 4.39 -15.44
CA HIS A 108 -9.72 5.01 -14.29
C HIS A 108 -9.52 6.52 -14.31
N ARG A 109 -10.58 7.26 -14.00
CA ARG A 109 -10.57 8.73 -13.95
C ARG A 109 -9.61 9.26 -12.88
N VAL A 110 -9.48 8.54 -11.75
CA VAL A 110 -8.58 8.87 -10.65
C VAL A 110 -7.50 7.80 -10.58
N LEU A 111 -6.28 8.14 -10.96
CA LEU A 111 -5.07 7.33 -10.75
C LEU A 111 -4.33 7.87 -9.53
N ILE A 112 -3.74 6.97 -8.77
CA ILE A 112 -3.01 7.29 -7.53
C ILE A 112 -1.56 6.88 -7.73
N LEU A 113 -0.65 7.85 -7.60
CA LEU A 113 0.78 7.62 -7.72
C LEU A 113 1.51 8.19 -6.51
N ASP A 114 2.32 7.35 -5.89
CA ASP A 114 3.36 7.76 -4.95
C ASP A 114 4.73 7.62 -5.63
N PRO A 115 5.35 8.74 -6.06
CA PRO A 115 6.61 8.69 -6.82
C PRO A 115 7.83 8.40 -5.96
N ALA A 116 7.70 8.34 -4.64
CA ALA A 116 8.77 8.05 -3.69
C ALA A 116 8.21 7.19 -2.53
N THR A 117 7.79 5.98 -2.89
CA THR A 117 6.93 5.11 -2.07
C THR A 117 7.53 4.78 -0.71
N GLY A 118 8.87 4.66 -0.61
CA GLY A 118 9.50 4.22 0.61
C GLY A 118 8.94 2.86 1.06
N THR A 119 8.52 2.81 2.31
CA THR A 119 7.84 1.63 2.88
C THR A 119 6.32 1.64 2.67
N ALA A 120 5.85 2.35 1.66
CA ALA A 120 4.44 2.49 1.27
C ALA A 120 3.51 3.12 2.33
N THR A 121 3.99 4.05 3.13
CA THR A 121 3.15 4.67 4.17
C THR A 121 1.97 5.44 3.59
N PHE A 122 2.17 6.19 2.51
CA PHE A 122 1.08 6.89 1.82
C PHE A 122 0.11 5.94 1.15
N LEU A 123 0.60 4.94 0.40
CA LEU A 123 -0.25 3.98 -0.29
C LEU A 123 -1.06 3.13 0.68
N TYR A 124 -0.46 2.72 1.80
CA TYR A 124 -1.17 2.04 2.89
C TYR A 124 -2.30 2.92 3.47
N THR A 125 -2.00 4.19 3.75
CA THR A 125 -2.99 5.13 4.29
C THR A 125 -4.14 5.37 3.30
N VAL A 126 -3.84 5.46 2.00
CA VAL A 126 -4.87 5.54 0.96
C VAL A 126 -5.74 4.29 0.93
N LEU A 127 -5.15 3.10 1.00
CA LEU A 127 -5.87 1.83 1.04
C LEU A 127 -6.80 1.77 2.27
N ASP A 128 -6.28 2.06 3.45
CA ASP A 128 -7.06 2.06 4.70
C ASP A 128 -8.17 3.13 4.68
N PHE A 129 -7.87 4.33 4.17
CA PHE A 129 -8.85 5.38 3.98
C PHE A 129 -10.00 4.94 3.07
N ILE A 130 -9.71 4.35 1.93
CA ILE A 130 -10.72 3.82 0.99
C ILE A 130 -11.52 2.69 1.66
N ARG A 131 -10.85 1.72 2.30
CA ARG A 131 -11.51 0.63 3.03
C ARG A 131 -12.46 1.16 4.10
N SER A 132 -12.08 2.23 4.80
CA SER A 132 -12.92 2.86 5.81
C SER A 132 -14.24 3.40 5.22
N GLN A 133 -14.23 3.89 3.96
CA GLN A 133 -15.46 4.34 3.28
C GLN A 133 -16.43 3.18 3.01
N PHE A 134 -15.90 2.00 2.67
CA PHE A 134 -16.72 0.78 2.52
C PHE A 134 -17.29 0.31 3.85
N LYS A 135 -16.52 0.40 4.95
CA LYS A 135 -16.99 0.08 6.31
C LYS A 135 -18.15 0.97 6.73
N ILE A 136 -18.03 2.29 6.51
CA ILE A 136 -19.10 3.24 6.82
C ILE A 136 -20.39 2.91 6.06
N LYS A 137 -20.27 2.53 4.78
CA LYS A 137 -21.39 2.15 3.91
C LYS A 137 -21.90 0.73 4.16
N LYS A 138 -21.25 -0.05 5.02
CA LYS A 138 -21.55 -1.46 5.29
C LYS A 138 -21.51 -2.36 4.04
N ASN A 139 -20.62 -2.08 3.10
CA ASN A 139 -20.51 -2.75 1.80
C ASN A 139 -19.35 -3.76 1.76
N ALA A 140 -19.16 -4.56 2.81
CA ALA A 140 -18.08 -5.54 2.89
C ALA A 140 -18.07 -6.52 1.71
N GLY A 141 -19.23 -6.98 1.27
CA GLY A 141 -19.35 -7.93 0.13
C GLY A 141 -18.85 -7.38 -1.22
N GLN A 142 -18.68 -6.07 -1.34
CA GLN A 142 -18.17 -5.44 -2.56
C GLN A 142 -16.66 -5.16 -2.49
N TRP A 143 -16.04 -5.32 -1.33
CA TRP A 143 -14.64 -4.95 -1.13
C TRP A 143 -13.69 -5.74 -2.03
N GLY A 144 -13.82 -7.05 -2.07
CA GLY A 144 -12.95 -7.91 -2.90
C GLY A 144 -13.00 -7.57 -4.38
N SER A 145 -14.21 -7.42 -4.95
CA SER A 145 -14.38 -7.00 -6.34
C SER A 145 -13.80 -5.62 -6.60
N TYR A 146 -14.04 -4.68 -5.67
CA TYR A 146 -13.49 -3.33 -5.80
C TYR A 146 -11.96 -3.31 -5.77
N VAL A 147 -11.32 -4.10 -4.90
CA VAL A 147 -9.85 -4.20 -4.86
C VAL A 147 -9.32 -4.70 -6.20
N HIS A 148 -9.89 -5.79 -6.71
CA HIS A 148 -9.47 -6.40 -7.96
C HIS A 148 -9.67 -5.47 -9.17
N GLU A 149 -10.87 -4.95 -9.33
CA GLU A 149 -11.28 -4.25 -10.55
C GLU A 149 -10.86 -2.78 -10.56
N HIS A 150 -10.69 -2.17 -9.38
CA HIS A 150 -10.55 -0.73 -9.28
C HIS A 150 -9.38 -0.27 -8.43
N LEU A 151 -9.04 -0.91 -7.30
CA LEU A 151 -7.99 -0.40 -6.43
C LEU A 151 -6.60 -0.74 -6.98
N LEU A 152 -6.31 -2.01 -7.21
CA LEU A 152 -5.00 -2.46 -7.68
C LEU A 152 -4.63 -1.89 -9.06
N PRO A 153 -5.56 -1.81 -10.06
CA PRO A 153 -5.22 -1.27 -11.36
C PRO A 153 -4.89 0.24 -11.40
N ARG A 154 -5.18 0.98 -10.34
CA ARG A 154 -4.99 2.43 -10.29
C ARG A 154 -4.07 2.94 -9.16
N LEU A 155 -3.49 2.02 -8.38
CA LEU A 155 -2.58 2.33 -7.29
C LEU A 155 -1.15 2.03 -7.73
N PHE A 156 -0.32 3.08 -7.86
CA PHE A 156 1.03 3.00 -8.36
C PHE A 156 2.04 3.57 -7.37
N GLY A 157 3.23 2.99 -7.36
CA GLY A 157 4.36 3.48 -6.59
C GLY A 157 5.67 3.33 -7.32
N PHE A 158 6.63 4.21 -7.03
CA PHE A 158 8.02 4.06 -7.45
C PHE A 158 8.93 4.03 -6.24
N GLU A 159 9.81 3.04 -6.17
CA GLU A 159 10.83 2.94 -5.14
C GLU A 159 12.14 2.40 -5.72
N LEU A 160 13.19 3.19 -5.58
CA LEU A 160 14.50 2.87 -6.14
C LEU A 160 15.26 1.83 -5.30
N LEU A 161 15.01 1.80 -3.98
CA LEU A 161 15.77 0.98 -3.04
C LEU A 161 15.09 -0.36 -2.81
N MET A 162 15.81 -1.46 -3.00
CA MET A 162 15.28 -2.81 -2.86
C MET A 162 14.67 -3.09 -1.48
N ALA A 163 15.29 -2.62 -0.40
CA ALA A 163 14.81 -2.91 0.95
C ALA A 163 13.46 -2.23 1.24
N PRO A 164 13.26 -0.90 1.08
CA PRO A 164 11.94 -0.32 1.24
C PRO A 164 10.92 -0.82 0.22
N TYR A 165 11.33 -1.14 -1.02
CA TYR A 165 10.48 -1.80 -2.01
C TYR A 165 9.90 -3.12 -1.48
N ALA A 166 10.76 -4.00 -0.93
CA ALA A 166 10.31 -5.28 -0.35
C ALA A 166 9.38 -5.06 0.86
N VAL A 167 9.71 -4.11 1.74
CA VAL A 167 8.87 -3.74 2.88
C VAL A 167 7.53 -3.19 2.42
N ALA A 168 7.50 -2.37 1.38
CA ALA A 168 6.27 -1.82 0.80
C ALA A 168 5.33 -2.93 0.31
N HIS A 169 5.85 -3.88 -0.47
CA HIS A 169 5.07 -5.03 -0.93
C HIS A 169 4.54 -5.87 0.22
N PHE A 170 5.38 -6.18 1.21
CA PHE A 170 4.97 -6.93 2.39
C PHE A 170 3.86 -6.21 3.17
N LYS A 171 4.05 -4.92 3.47
CA LYS A 171 3.09 -4.10 4.20
C LYS A 171 1.74 -4.00 3.50
N LEU A 172 1.73 -3.72 2.19
CA LEU A 172 0.50 -3.66 1.42
C LEU A 172 -0.16 -5.03 1.28
N GLY A 173 0.63 -6.11 1.15
CA GLY A 173 0.12 -7.48 1.18
C GLY A 173 -0.61 -7.81 2.48
N LEU A 174 -0.02 -7.47 3.63
CA LEU A 174 -0.67 -7.65 4.94
C LEU A 174 -1.93 -6.80 5.08
N ALA A 175 -1.92 -5.57 4.59
CA ALA A 175 -3.10 -4.70 4.59
C ALA A 175 -4.22 -5.25 3.71
N LEU A 176 -3.91 -5.78 2.53
CA LEU A 176 -4.89 -6.45 1.67
C LEU A 176 -5.44 -7.73 2.31
N ALA A 177 -4.60 -8.52 2.97
CA ALA A 177 -5.02 -9.68 3.75
C ALA A 177 -5.78 -9.30 5.04
N ALA A 178 -6.02 -8.01 5.27
CA ALA A 178 -6.71 -7.46 6.46
C ALA A 178 -6.08 -7.94 7.79
N MET A 179 -4.76 -8.13 7.82
CA MET A 179 -4.05 -8.52 9.05
C MET A 179 -4.07 -7.43 10.12
N ASP A 180 -4.38 -6.19 9.72
CA ASP A 180 -4.60 -5.02 10.57
C ASP A 180 -6.03 -4.95 11.15
N GLU A 181 -6.91 -5.90 10.80
CA GLU A 181 -8.28 -5.98 11.30
C GLU A 181 -8.43 -7.00 12.43
N GLU A 182 -9.43 -6.78 13.27
CA GLU A 182 -9.86 -7.76 14.27
C GLU A 182 -10.19 -9.11 13.61
N PRO A 183 -9.83 -10.26 14.22
CA PRO A 183 -9.99 -11.58 13.60
C PRO A 183 -11.42 -11.88 13.10
N LEU A 184 -12.45 -11.38 13.81
CA LEU A 184 -13.86 -11.55 13.42
C LEU A 184 -14.22 -10.80 12.12
N PHE A 185 -13.53 -9.72 11.83
CA PHE A 185 -13.79 -8.90 10.64
C PHE A 185 -12.83 -9.19 9.49
N ARG A 186 -11.72 -9.87 9.78
CA ARG A 186 -10.67 -10.16 8.78
C ARG A 186 -11.24 -10.83 7.54
N GLN A 187 -12.05 -11.85 7.67
CA GLN A 187 -12.64 -12.58 6.54
C GLN A 187 -13.48 -11.68 5.62
N GLN A 188 -14.11 -10.64 6.15
CA GLN A 188 -14.94 -9.71 5.37
C GLN A 188 -14.12 -8.67 4.60
N TRP A 189 -12.90 -8.36 5.07
CA TRP A 189 -12.06 -7.29 4.56
C TRP A 189 -10.75 -7.79 3.97
N SER A 190 -10.50 -9.09 4.01
CA SER A 190 -9.35 -9.70 3.35
C SER A 190 -9.55 -9.75 1.84
N TYR A 191 -8.47 -9.56 1.14
CA TYR A 191 -8.35 -9.79 -0.28
C TYR A 191 -7.08 -10.59 -0.55
N GLU A 192 -7.21 -11.73 -1.21
CA GLU A 192 -6.10 -12.55 -1.66
C GLU A 192 -5.86 -12.27 -3.14
N PRO A 193 -4.69 -11.73 -3.51
CA PRO A 193 -4.35 -11.48 -4.91
C PRO A 193 -4.43 -12.78 -5.74
N ARG A 194 -4.97 -12.66 -6.95
CA ARG A 194 -5.04 -13.79 -7.90
C ARG A 194 -3.66 -14.09 -8.47
N ALA A 195 -3.52 -15.23 -9.14
CA ALA A 195 -2.30 -15.56 -9.85
C ALA A 195 -1.93 -14.42 -10.82
N ASN A 196 -0.67 -13.97 -10.76
CA ASN A 196 -0.12 -12.83 -11.53
C ASN A 196 -0.66 -11.43 -11.16
N GLU A 197 -1.46 -11.30 -10.11
CA GLU A 197 -1.87 -10.00 -9.59
C GLU A 197 -0.91 -9.51 -8.52
N ARG A 198 -0.51 -8.26 -8.62
CA ARG A 198 0.41 -7.61 -7.67
C ARG A 198 0.07 -6.14 -7.49
N VAL A 199 0.58 -5.57 -6.43
CA VAL A 199 0.59 -4.11 -6.25
C VAL A 199 1.60 -3.51 -7.25
N ASN A 200 1.22 -2.44 -7.94
CA ASN A 200 2.05 -1.80 -8.97
C ASN A 200 3.08 -0.85 -8.35
N ILE A 201 4.06 -1.42 -7.64
CA ILE A 201 5.26 -0.71 -7.19
C ILE A 201 6.41 -1.15 -8.08
N PHE A 202 7.18 -0.19 -8.60
CA PHE A 202 8.26 -0.35 -9.56
C PHE A 202 9.56 0.24 -9.04
#